data_041e72ad027297b177545a32704a88f3
#
_entry.id   041e72ad027297b177545a32704a88f3
#
_cell.length_a   1.000
_cell.length_b   1.000
_cell.length_c   1.000
_cell.angle_alpha   90.00
_cell.angle_beta   90.00
_cell.angle_gamma   90.00
#
_symmetry.space_group_name_H-M   'P 1'
#
loop_
_entity.id
_entity.type
_entity.pdbx_description
1 polymer ?
#
loop_
_entity_poly.entity_id
_entity_poly.type
_entity_poly.pdbx_seq_one_letter_code
_entity_poly.pdbx_strand_id
1 'polypeptide(L)'
;MDVIGSSPVLILSLLFSTKPRRVREMNKFLNGSKLFVKRNASTILTCIGGAGVIATSVMAVKATPKALMLMENAREEKGESLTTMETIQVAGPAYIPAMLVGVSTIACIFGANALNQRQQAALMSAYALLDNSYKEYKSKVVDLYGEEADLRIREELAKDKYTGDRKPSDNDTVLFYDEFSGRYFNSTMVDVLKAEYEINKKLSTWGGAYLNEFYELVGLPVTDYGDHLGWSAAGMYEAYWEEWLDFCHEKFMLDDGLEGYIITFNREPIPGFEEY
;
A
#
# COMPACT_ATOMS: atom_id res chain seq x y z
N MET A 1 -20.26 -57.65 -43.11
CA MET A 1 -21.48 -57.35 -42.36
C MET A 1 -21.10 -57.37 -40.89
N ASP A 2 -20.66 -56.25 -40.38
CA ASP A 2 -20.39 -56.11 -38.94
C ASP A 2 -21.00 -54.79 -38.48
N VAL A 3 -21.98 -54.91 -37.62
CA VAL A 3 -22.78 -53.84 -37.04
C VAL A 3 -22.00 -53.23 -35.87
N ILE A 4 -21.58 -52.00 -36.04
CA ILE A 4 -20.91 -51.22 -34.97
C ILE A 4 -21.98 -50.87 -33.95
N GLY A 5 -21.94 -51.56 -32.80
CA GLY A 5 -22.73 -51.22 -31.63
C GLY A 5 -22.19 -49.96 -30.97
N SER A 6 -22.83 -48.85 -31.14
CA SER A 6 -22.54 -47.61 -30.39
C SER A 6 -23.10 -47.76 -28.97
N SER A 7 -22.20 -47.84 -28.01
CA SER A 7 -22.52 -47.95 -26.58
C SER A 7 -23.31 -46.75 -26.07
N PRO A 8 -24.47 -46.95 -25.42
CA PRO A 8 -25.35 -45.87 -24.92
C PRO A 8 -24.70 -45.04 -23.80
N VAL A 9 -23.60 -45.48 -23.22
CA VAL A 9 -22.84 -44.78 -22.16
C VAL A 9 -22.14 -43.54 -22.69
N LEU A 10 -21.71 -43.50 -23.95
CA LEU A 10 -21.02 -42.34 -24.57
C LEU A 10 -22.00 -41.19 -24.90
N ILE A 11 -23.25 -41.48 -25.15
CA ILE A 11 -24.31 -40.47 -25.43
C ILE A 11 -24.75 -39.82 -24.09
N LEU A 12 -24.78 -40.58 -22.98
CA LEU A 12 -25.18 -40.06 -21.68
C LEU A 12 -24.10 -39.14 -21.08
N SER A 13 -22.83 -39.39 -21.33
CA SER A 13 -21.73 -38.53 -20.84
C SER A 13 -21.65 -37.17 -21.53
N LEU A 14 -22.10 -37.08 -22.79
CA LEU A 14 -22.19 -35.84 -23.57
C LEU A 14 -23.37 -34.95 -23.18
N LEU A 15 -24.45 -35.53 -22.66
CA LEU A 15 -25.66 -34.80 -22.25
C LEU A 15 -25.53 -34.18 -20.85
N PHE A 16 -24.63 -34.67 -20.00
CA PHE A 16 -24.39 -34.12 -18.64
C PHE A 16 -23.23 -33.15 -18.54
N SER A 17 -22.47 -32.88 -19.62
CA SER A 17 -21.25 -32.06 -19.58
C SER A 17 -21.41 -30.60 -20.01
N THR A 18 -22.59 -30.10 -20.28
CA THR A 18 -22.78 -28.72 -20.66
C THR A 18 -23.65 -27.98 -19.65
N LYS A 19 -23.00 -27.43 -18.62
CA LYS A 19 -23.64 -26.34 -17.85
C LYS A 19 -24.08 -25.26 -18.84
N PRO A 20 -25.36 -24.85 -18.83
CA PRO A 20 -25.90 -23.91 -19.81
C PRO A 20 -25.03 -22.64 -19.81
N ARG A 21 -24.73 -22.11 -21.00
CA ARG A 21 -23.84 -20.94 -21.23
C ARG A 21 -24.18 -19.78 -20.32
N ARG A 22 -25.46 -19.59 -20.00
CA ARG A 22 -25.97 -18.57 -19.06
C ARG A 22 -25.47 -18.74 -17.63
N VAL A 23 -25.34 -19.96 -17.12
CA VAL A 23 -24.83 -20.26 -15.78
C VAL A 23 -23.32 -20.04 -15.72
N ARG A 24 -22.60 -20.30 -16.82
CA ARG A 24 -21.16 -20.05 -16.92
C ARG A 24 -20.84 -18.55 -16.94
N GLU A 25 -21.62 -17.75 -17.66
CA GLU A 25 -21.50 -16.29 -17.70
C GLU A 25 -21.88 -15.66 -16.36
N MET A 26 -22.94 -16.13 -15.73
CA MET A 26 -23.39 -15.68 -14.42
C MET A 26 -22.34 -16.01 -13.33
N ASN A 27 -21.70 -17.18 -13.38
CA ASN A 27 -20.64 -17.55 -12.46
C ASN A 27 -19.36 -16.72 -12.68
N LYS A 28 -19.01 -16.37 -13.94
CA LYS A 28 -17.91 -15.44 -14.23
C LYS A 28 -18.19 -14.04 -13.70
N PHE A 29 -19.42 -13.53 -13.88
CA PHE A 29 -19.83 -12.22 -13.36
C PHE A 29 -19.81 -12.21 -11.83
N LEU A 30 -20.36 -13.25 -11.17
CA LEU A 30 -20.35 -13.38 -9.71
C LEU A 30 -18.93 -13.52 -9.15
N ASN A 31 -18.04 -14.23 -9.84
CA ASN A 31 -16.64 -14.33 -9.41
C ASN A 31 -15.88 -13.02 -9.64
N GLY A 32 -16.15 -12.31 -10.74
CA GLY A 32 -15.60 -10.99 -11.00
C GLY A 32 -16.04 -9.96 -9.95
N SER A 33 -17.34 -9.93 -9.61
CA SER A 33 -17.86 -9.02 -8.59
C SER A 33 -17.35 -9.37 -7.19
N LYS A 34 -17.19 -10.65 -6.84
CA LYS A 34 -16.56 -11.07 -5.56
C LYS A 34 -15.12 -10.63 -5.46
N LEU A 35 -14.34 -10.78 -6.54
CA LEU A 35 -12.94 -10.33 -6.58
C LEU A 35 -12.84 -8.81 -6.47
N PHE A 36 -13.72 -8.09 -7.18
CA PHE A 36 -13.78 -6.63 -7.10
C PHE A 36 -14.09 -6.16 -5.68
N VAL A 37 -15.13 -6.72 -5.05
CA VAL A 37 -15.51 -6.39 -3.66
C VAL A 37 -14.39 -6.74 -2.69
N LYS A 38 -13.77 -7.92 -2.84
CA LYS A 38 -12.65 -8.33 -1.97
C LYS A 38 -11.44 -7.40 -2.10
N ARG A 39 -11.14 -6.97 -3.33
CA ARG A 39 -10.00 -6.08 -3.62
C ARG A 39 -10.22 -4.65 -3.13
N ASN A 40 -11.47 -4.17 -3.18
CA ASN A 40 -11.83 -2.82 -2.79
C ASN A 40 -12.63 -2.77 -1.47
N ALA A 41 -12.58 -3.83 -0.66
CA ALA A 41 -13.40 -3.96 0.55
C ALA A 41 -13.17 -2.81 1.54
N SER A 42 -11.93 -2.40 1.76
CA SER A 42 -11.57 -1.27 2.63
C SER A 42 -12.23 0.02 2.15
N THR A 43 -12.06 0.37 0.87
CA THR A 43 -12.66 1.57 0.26
C THR A 43 -14.18 1.56 0.32
N ILE A 44 -14.80 0.41 0.01
CA ILE A 44 -16.26 0.25 0.08
C ILE A 44 -16.76 0.45 1.51
N LEU A 45 -16.11 -0.16 2.51
CA LEU A 45 -16.48 0.02 3.90
C LEU A 45 -16.30 1.48 4.37
N THR A 46 -15.24 2.15 3.93
CA THR A 46 -15.01 3.57 4.24
C THR A 46 -16.12 4.45 3.66
N CYS A 47 -16.52 4.21 2.40
CA CYS A 47 -17.63 4.94 1.77
C CYS A 47 -18.97 4.69 2.50
N ILE A 48 -19.26 3.44 2.88
CA ILE A 48 -20.45 3.09 3.67
C ILE A 48 -20.38 3.76 5.04
N GLY A 49 -19.22 3.76 5.69
CA GLY A 49 -18.96 4.44 6.95
C GLY A 49 -19.24 5.95 6.84
N GLY A 50 -18.69 6.63 5.84
CA GLY A 50 -18.93 8.05 5.61
C GLY A 50 -20.39 8.39 5.38
N ALA A 51 -21.08 7.63 4.52
CA ALA A 51 -22.51 7.79 4.28
C ALA A 51 -23.33 7.49 5.55
N GLY A 52 -22.91 6.52 6.36
CA GLY A 52 -23.53 6.15 7.61
C GLY A 52 -23.48 7.27 8.68
N VAL A 53 -22.36 8.01 8.76
CA VAL A 53 -22.24 9.18 9.65
C VAL A 53 -23.30 10.23 9.31
N ILE A 54 -23.45 10.55 8.02
CA ILE A 54 -24.46 11.52 7.55
C ILE A 54 -25.87 11.02 7.86
N ALA A 55 -26.15 9.74 7.56
CA ALA A 55 -27.45 9.14 7.82
C ALA A 55 -27.78 9.13 9.32
N THR A 56 -26.85 8.77 10.19
CA THR A 56 -27.02 8.78 11.65
C THR A 56 -27.35 10.19 12.16
N SER A 57 -26.64 11.21 11.68
CA SER A 57 -26.85 12.61 12.06
C SER A 57 -28.25 13.09 11.65
N VAL A 58 -28.68 12.81 10.42
CA VAL A 58 -30.02 13.17 9.93
C VAL A 58 -31.11 12.43 10.71
N MET A 59 -30.91 11.13 11.01
CA MET A 59 -31.87 10.36 11.79
C MET A 59 -31.98 10.83 13.24
N ALA A 60 -30.86 11.20 13.87
CA ALA A 60 -30.83 11.74 15.22
C ALA A 60 -31.60 13.08 15.30
N VAL A 61 -31.38 14.00 14.35
CA VAL A 61 -32.08 15.25 14.24
C VAL A 61 -33.61 15.04 14.07
N LYS A 62 -33.99 14.10 13.18
CA LYS A 62 -35.40 13.75 12.95
C LYS A 62 -36.08 13.07 14.16
N ALA A 63 -35.32 12.35 14.97
CA ALA A 63 -35.81 11.69 16.17
C ALA A 63 -36.11 12.70 17.33
N THR A 64 -35.40 13.84 17.34
CA THR A 64 -35.50 14.84 18.44
C THR A 64 -36.92 15.36 18.67
N PRO A 65 -37.73 15.80 17.68
CA PRO A 65 -39.09 16.25 17.91
C PRO A 65 -39.97 15.17 18.51
N LYS A 66 -39.81 13.91 18.07
CA LYS A 66 -40.54 12.77 18.62
C LYS A 66 -40.15 12.47 20.07
N ALA A 67 -38.87 12.55 20.39
CA ALA A 67 -38.37 12.37 21.74
C ALA A 67 -38.90 13.45 22.68
N LEU A 68 -38.93 14.73 22.24
CA LEU A 68 -39.48 15.85 23.00
C LEU A 68 -40.97 15.66 23.28
N MET A 69 -41.76 15.25 22.29
CA MET A 69 -43.18 14.97 22.47
C MET A 69 -43.42 13.84 23.49
N LEU A 70 -42.63 12.77 23.43
CA LEU A 70 -42.73 11.68 24.40
C LEU A 70 -42.40 12.12 25.83
N MET A 71 -41.39 12.97 25.98
CA MET A 71 -41.02 13.52 27.28
C MET A 71 -42.07 14.46 27.84
N GLU A 72 -42.68 15.31 27.00
CA GLU A 72 -43.77 16.22 27.44
C GLU A 72 -44.98 15.44 27.91
N ASN A 73 -45.43 14.44 27.13
CA ASN A 73 -46.55 13.59 27.55
C ASN A 73 -46.25 12.85 28.86
N ALA A 74 -45.07 12.30 29.04
CA ALA A 74 -44.69 11.61 30.27
C ALA A 74 -44.60 12.58 31.48
N ARG A 75 -44.21 13.83 31.23
CA ARG A 75 -44.17 14.87 32.26
C ARG A 75 -45.58 15.31 32.69
N GLU A 76 -46.51 15.43 31.71
CA GLU A 76 -47.91 15.74 31.99
C GLU A 76 -48.57 14.63 32.79
N GLU A 77 -48.33 13.34 32.44
CA GLU A 77 -48.88 12.20 33.18
C GLU A 77 -48.35 12.10 34.60
N LYS A 78 -47.09 12.44 34.85
CA LYS A 78 -46.47 12.35 36.17
C LYS A 78 -46.79 13.54 37.08
N GLY A 79 -47.07 14.70 36.49
CA GLY A 79 -47.28 15.96 37.22
C GLY A 79 -46.03 16.55 37.86
N GLU A 80 -44.84 15.94 37.65
CA GLU A 80 -43.55 16.36 38.18
C GLU A 80 -42.48 16.29 37.10
N SER A 81 -41.29 16.85 37.36
CA SER A 81 -40.14 16.74 36.46
C SER A 81 -39.64 15.31 36.37
N LEU A 82 -39.31 14.84 35.15
CA LEU A 82 -38.73 13.53 34.92
C LEU A 82 -37.29 13.46 35.45
N THR A 83 -36.95 12.37 36.09
CA THR A 83 -35.58 12.08 36.46
C THR A 83 -34.75 11.73 35.20
N THR A 84 -33.41 11.78 35.28
CA THR A 84 -32.52 11.45 34.16
C THR A 84 -32.79 10.04 33.62
N MET A 85 -33.05 9.07 34.50
CA MET A 85 -33.32 7.69 34.12
C MET A 85 -34.65 7.56 33.37
N GLU A 86 -35.69 8.20 33.86
CA GLU A 86 -37.01 8.24 33.21
C GLU A 86 -36.95 8.94 31.85
N THR A 87 -36.19 10.03 31.75
CA THR A 87 -35.93 10.73 30.49
C THR A 87 -35.31 9.79 29.45
N ILE A 88 -34.29 9.00 29.85
CA ILE A 88 -33.64 8.02 28.97
C ILE A 88 -34.63 6.91 28.55
N GLN A 89 -35.46 6.44 29.48
CA GLN A 89 -36.45 5.39 29.19
C GLN A 89 -37.53 5.85 28.21
N VAL A 90 -37.98 7.06 28.34
CA VAL A 90 -39.05 7.65 27.53
C VAL A 90 -38.55 8.12 26.17
N ALA A 91 -37.44 8.86 26.15
CA ALA A 91 -36.88 9.41 24.90
C ALA A 91 -36.00 8.42 24.11
N GLY A 92 -35.35 7.46 24.81
CA GLY A 92 -34.43 6.50 24.23
C GLY A 92 -34.97 5.73 23.02
N PRO A 93 -36.20 5.17 23.07
CA PRO A 93 -36.78 4.44 21.93
C PRO A 93 -36.85 5.23 20.63
N ALA A 94 -36.98 6.56 20.69
CA ALA A 94 -36.99 7.41 19.50
C ALA A 94 -35.62 7.42 18.76
N TYR A 95 -34.53 7.22 19.50
CA TYR A 95 -33.17 7.23 18.96
C TYR A 95 -32.62 5.84 18.56
N ILE A 96 -33.34 4.75 18.90
CA ILE A 96 -32.88 3.38 18.58
C ILE A 96 -32.46 3.22 17.07
N PRO A 97 -33.25 3.70 16.09
CA PRO A 97 -32.85 3.56 14.69
C PRO A 97 -31.53 4.31 14.36
N ALA A 98 -31.36 5.52 14.90
CA ALA A 98 -30.13 6.29 14.72
C ALA A 98 -28.93 5.60 15.40
N MET A 99 -29.13 5.04 16.59
CA MET A 99 -28.09 4.30 17.32
C MET A 99 -27.64 3.05 16.56
N LEU A 100 -28.57 2.27 15.99
CA LEU A 100 -28.24 1.08 15.19
C LEU A 100 -27.41 1.43 13.95
N VAL A 101 -27.79 2.50 13.23
CA VAL A 101 -27.02 2.98 12.09
C VAL A 101 -25.65 3.49 12.56
N GLY A 102 -25.58 4.21 13.66
CA GLY A 102 -24.31 4.71 14.23
C GLY A 102 -23.34 3.58 14.59
N VAL A 103 -23.82 2.55 15.31
CA VAL A 103 -22.99 1.40 15.70
C VAL A 103 -22.52 0.65 14.46
N SER A 104 -23.38 0.41 13.46
CA SER A 104 -22.98 -0.26 12.22
C SER A 104 -21.96 0.58 11.42
N THR A 105 -22.10 1.91 11.44
CA THR A 105 -21.15 2.85 10.82
C THR A 105 -19.76 2.73 11.45
N ILE A 106 -19.70 2.74 12.79
CA ILE A 106 -18.46 2.57 13.55
C ILE A 106 -17.82 1.22 13.20
N ALA A 107 -18.59 0.14 13.18
CA ALA A 107 -18.10 -1.19 12.79
C ALA A 107 -17.55 -1.22 11.37
N CYS A 108 -18.16 -0.52 10.41
CA CYS A 108 -17.64 -0.38 9.05
C CYS A 108 -16.31 0.36 9.01
N ILE A 109 -16.15 1.44 9.76
CA ILE A 109 -14.91 2.23 9.82
C ILE A 109 -13.76 1.39 10.41
N PHE A 110 -14.00 0.74 11.55
CA PHE A 110 -12.99 -0.15 12.15
C PHE A 110 -12.68 -1.35 11.26
N GLY A 111 -13.68 -1.93 10.61
CA GLY A 111 -13.49 -3.02 9.66
C GLY A 111 -12.66 -2.60 8.45
N ALA A 112 -12.89 -1.40 7.91
CA ALA A 112 -12.10 -0.83 6.83
C ALA A 112 -10.63 -0.66 7.24
N ASN A 113 -10.38 -0.10 8.42
CA ASN A 113 -9.03 0.10 8.95
C ASN A 113 -8.31 -1.24 9.16
N ALA A 114 -8.96 -2.22 9.78
CA ALA A 114 -8.38 -3.55 10.00
C ALA A 114 -8.03 -4.27 8.69
N LEU A 115 -8.87 -4.13 7.65
CA LEU A 115 -8.57 -4.68 6.32
C LEU A 115 -7.38 -3.99 5.66
N ASN A 116 -7.29 -2.66 5.79
CA ASN A 116 -6.18 -1.88 5.26
C ASN A 116 -4.85 -2.30 5.92
N GLN A 117 -4.81 -2.38 7.24
CA GLN A 117 -3.63 -2.85 7.99
C GLN A 117 -3.19 -4.25 7.58
N ARG A 118 -4.14 -5.19 7.38
CA ARG A 118 -3.82 -6.55 6.90
C ARG A 118 -3.24 -6.56 5.49
N GLN A 119 -3.72 -5.71 4.60
CA GLN A 119 -3.17 -5.59 3.25
C GLN A 119 -1.75 -5.02 3.28
N GLN A 120 -1.50 -3.99 4.07
CA GLN A 120 -0.17 -3.43 4.28
C GLN A 120 0.80 -4.46 4.86
N ALA A 121 0.41 -5.16 5.93
CA ALA A 121 1.24 -6.20 6.53
C ALA A 121 1.57 -7.33 5.55
N ALA A 122 0.64 -7.74 4.69
CA ALA A 122 0.89 -8.75 3.66
C ALA A 122 1.87 -8.27 2.59
N LEU A 123 1.78 -6.99 2.18
CA LEU A 123 2.74 -6.38 1.24
C LEU A 123 4.12 -6.26 1.85
N MET A 124 4.22 -5.81 3.09
CA MET A 124 5.49 -5.73 3.84
C MET A 124 6.16 -7.10 3.97
N SER A 125 5.38 -8.15 4.32
CA SER A 125 5.89 -9.51 4.40
C SER A 125 6.38 -10.04 3.05
N ALA A 126 5.64 -9.78 1.96
CA ALA A 126 6.05 -10.17 0.62
C ALA A 126 7.31 -9.43 0.15
N TYR A 127 7.40 -8.13 0.47
CA TYR A 127 8.61 -7.34 0.20
C TYR A 127 9.82 -7.88 0.96
N ALA A 128 9.69 -8.14 2.26
CA ALA A 128 10.77 -8.68 3.08
C ALA A 128 11.27 -10.05 2.57
N LEU A 129 10.36 -10.92 2.11
CA LEU A 129 10.75 -12.19 1.49
C LEU A 129 11.53 -12.00 0.20
N LEU A 130 11.07 -11.07 -0.66
CA LEU A 130 11.75 -10.76 -1.92
C LEU A 130 13.13 -10.14 -1.67
N ASP A 131 13.21 -9.18 -0.77
CA ASP A 131 14.43 -8.51 -0.36
C ASP A 131 15.46 -9.51 0.20
N ASN A 132 15.06 -10.39 1.12
CA ASN A 132 15.94 -11.43 1.65
C ASN A 132 16.44 -12.38 0.56
N SER A 133 15.56 -12.79 -0.37
CA SER A 133 15.94 -13.66 -1.49
C SER A 133 16.92 -12.97 -2.43
N TYR A 134 16.74 -11.67 -2.68
CA TYR A 134 17.65 -10.88 -3.50
C TYR A 134 19.02 -10.72 -2.82
N LYS A 135 19.06 -10.40 -1.54
CA LYS A 135 20.28 -10.30 -0.75
C LYS A 135 21.05 -11.62 -0.70
N GLU A 136 20.35 -12.74 -0.52
CA GLU A 136 20.97 -14.07 -0.58
C GLU A 136 21.56 -14.36 -1.96
N TYR A 137 20.83 -14.05 -3.03
CA TYR A 137 21.32 -14.20 -4.39
C TYR A 137 22.55 -13.32 -4.64
N LYS A 138 22.50 -12.03 -4.29
CA LYS A 138 23.61 -11.08 -4.45
C LYS A 138 24.85 -11.54 -3.68
N SER A 139 24.70 -11.95 -2.43
CA SER A 139 25.79 -12.52 -1.63
C SER A 139 26.43 -13.74 -2.31
N LYS A 140 25.62 -14.62 -2.89
CA LYS A 140 26.16 -15.80 -3.62
C LYS A 140 26.86 -15.42 -4.94
N VAL A 141 26.42 -14.39 -5.63
CA VAL A 141 27.12 -13.87 -6.81
C VAL A 141 28.49 -13.34 -6.41
N VAL A 142 28.57 -12.54 -5.35
CA VAL A 142 29.83 -12.00 -4.83
C VAL A 142 30.75 -13.14 -4.32
N ASP A 143 30.21 -14.10 -3.55
CA ASP A 143 30.97 -15.25 -3.05
C ASP A 143 31.60 -16.11 -4.16
N LEU A 144 30.88 -16.32 -5.25
CA LEU A 144 31.30 -17.21 -6.35
C LEU A 144 32.14 -16.52 -7.42
N TYR A 145 31.85 -15.26 -7.71
CA TYR A 145 32.41 -14.56 -8.88
C TYR A 145 33.14 -13.25 -8.51
N GLY A 146 33.10 -12.82 -7.26
CA GLY A 146 33.71 -11.60 -6.76
C GLY A 146 32.88 -10.33 -6.98
N GLU A 147 33.28 -9.25 -6.30
CA GLU A 147 32.59 -7.95 -6.36
C GLU A 147 32.59 -7.33 -7.76
N GLU A 148 33.66 -7.54 -8.55
CA GLU A 148 33.73 -7.06 -9.93
C GLU A 148 32.63 -7.64 -10.82
N ALA A 149 32.22 -8.89 -10.57
CA ALA A 149 31.15 -9.52 -11.35
C ALA A 149 29.77 -8.91 -10.98
N ASP A 150 29.55 -8.62 -9.70
CA ASP A 150 28.33 -7.93 -9.25
C ASP A 150 28.24 -6.52 -9.86
N LEU A 151 29.37 -5.78 -9.85
CA LEU A 151 29.42 -4.45 -10.48
C LEU A 151 29.09 -4.52 -11.98
N ARG A 152 29.69 -5.46 -12.73
CA ARG A 152 29.38 -5.64 -14.16
C ARG A 152 27.94 -5.99 -14.42
N ILE A 153 27.32 -6.83 -13.58
CA ILE A 153 25.89 -7.15 -13.69
C ILE A 153 25.05 -5.89 -13.49
N ARG A 154 25.37 -5.06 -12.49
CA ARG A 154 24.66 -3.80 -12.23
C ARG A 154 24.81 -2.80 -13.39
N GLU A 155 26.01 -2.67 -13.93
CA GLU A 155 26.27 -1.84 -15.13
C GLU A 155 25.45 -2.31 -16.34
N GLU A 156 25.41 -3.62 -16.63
CA GLU A 156 24.62 -4.15 -17.72
C GLU A 156 23.11 -3.98 -17.50
N LEU A 157 22.61 -4.19 -16.28
CA LEU A 157 21.21 -3.91 -15.94
C LEU A 157 20.86 -2.42 -16.10
N ALA A 158 21.80 -1.53 -15.74
CA ALA A 158 21.61 -0.10 -15.94
C ALA A 158 21.54 0.19 -17.45
N LYS A 159 22.46 -0.29 -18.27
CA LYS A 159 22.44 -0.10 -19.73
C LYS A 159 21.16 -0.61 -20.37
N ASP A 160 20.70 -1.81 -20.01
CA ASP A 160 19.47 -2.40 -20.56
C ASP A 160 18.22 -1.56 -20.28
N LYS A 161 18.19 -0.83 -19.17
CA LYS A 161 17.07 0.05 -18.80
C LYS A 161 17.18 1.46 -19.38
N TYR A 162 18.28 1.81 -20.02
CA TYR A 162 18.44 3.12 -20.62
C TYR A 162 17.69 3.22 -21.96
N THR A 163 16.71 4.11 -22.01
CA THR A 163 15.84 4.32 -23.19
C THR A 163 16.31 5.45 -24.11
N GLY A 164 17.39 6.14 -23.76
CA GLY A 164 17.91 7.27 -24.54
C GLY A 164 17.15 8.60 -24.35
N ASP A 165 16.04 8.59 -23.61
CA ASP A 165 15.16 9.76 -23.49
C ASP A 165 15.68 10.83 -22.50
N ARG A 166 16.68 10.51 -21.70
CA ARG A 166 17.21 11.37 -20.63
C ARG A 166 18.68 11.69 -20.82
N LYS A 167 18.98 12.48 -21.84
CA LYS A 167 20.33 13.04 -21.99
C LYS A 167 20.46 14.28 -21.10
N PRO A 168 21.62 14.46 -20.44
CA PRO A 168 21.91 15.71 -19.73
C PRO A 168 21.71 16.90 -20.64
N SER A 169 20.95 17.87 -20.21
CA SER A 169 20.60 19.05 -21.00
C SER A 169 21.49 20.26 -20.75
N ASP A 170 22.33 20.18 -19.73
CA ASP A 170 23.21 21.25 -19.26
C ASP A 170 24.61 20.70 -19.01
N ASN A 171 25.64 21.52 -19.17
CA ASN A 171 27.06 21.09 -19.05
C ASN A 171 27.43 20.60 -17.66
N ASP A 172 26.64 20.97 -16.62
CA ASP A 172 26.91 20.59 -15.23
C ASP A 172 26.04 19.41 -14.74
N THR A 173 25.05 18.97 -15.54
CA THR A 173 24.22 17.83 -15.18
C THR A 173 24.80 16.53 -15.72
N VAL A 174 24.71 15.47 -14.92
CA VAL A 174 25.10 14.12 -15.28
C VAL A 174 23.94 13.16 -15.13
N LEU A 175 24.00 12.04 -15.79
CA LEU A 175 23.00 10.98 -15.71
C LEU A 175 23.25 10.13 -14.48
N PHE A 176 22.21 9.93 -13.68
CA PHE A 176 22.21 9.03 -12.54
C PHE A 176 21.22 7.89 -12.76
N TYR A 177 21.60 6.71 -12.30
CA TYR A 177 20.77 5.52 -12.25
C TYR A 177 20.57 5.12 -10.79
N ASP A 178 19.33 5.20 -10.29
CA ASP A 178 18.97 4.67 -8.98
C ASP A 178 18.77 3.16 -9.08
N GLU A 179 19.69 2.37 -8.53
CA GLU A 179 19.63 0.90 -8.59
C GLU A 179 18.38 0.37 -7.91
N PHE A 180 17.99 0.96 -6.78
CA PHE A 180 16.86 0.50 -5.98
C PHE A 180 15.52 0.57 -6.75
N SER A 181 15.22 1.70 -7.38
CA SER A 181 13.99 1.85 -8.17
C SER A 181 14.15 1.49 -9.65
N GLY A 182 15.37 1.30 -10.12
CA GLY A 182 15.68 1.04 -11.53
C GLY A 182 15.36 2.19 -12.46
N ARG A 183 15.47 3.44 -11.99
CA ARG A 183 15.09 4.66 -12.72
C ARG A 183 16.29 5.55 -12.97
N TYR A 184 16.24 6.25 -14.10
CA TYR A 184 17.21 7.28 -14.45
C TYR A 184 16.70 8.67 -14.09
N PHE A 185 17.65 9.56 -13.72
CA PHE A 185 17.39 10.98 -13.53
C PHE A 185 18.63 11.81 -13.88
N ASN A 186 18.42 13.09 -14.21
CA ASN A 186 19.49 14.04 -14.45
C ASN A 186 19.63 14.95 -13.24
N SER A 187 20.84 15.07 -12.70
CA SER A 187 21.12 15.95 -11.57
C SER A 187 22.58 16.41 -11.64
N THR A 188 22.98 17.27 -10.72
CA THR A 188 24.40 17.56 -10.48
C THR A 188 24.91 16.66 -9.34
N MET A 189 26.21 16.33 -9.34
CA MET A 189 26.82 15.61 -8.24
C MET A 189 26.63 16.37 -6.91
N VAL A 190 26.66 17.70 -6.95
CA VAL A 190 26.47 18.56 -5.77
C VAL A 190 25.06 18.41 -5.19
N ASP A 191 24.03 18.35 -6.03
CA ASP A 191 22.63 18.18 -5.58
C ASP A 191 22.42 16.78 -4.98
N VAL A 192 23.01 15.75 -5.58
CA VAL A 192 22.93 14.38 -5.04
C VAL A 192 23.62 14.28 -3.68
N LEU A 193 24.84 14.82 -3.53
CA LEU A 193 25.54 14.86 -2.24
C LEU A 193 24.79 15.70 -1.20
N LYS A 194 24.14 16.76 -1.63
CA LYS A 194 23.27 17.55 -0.75
C LYS A 194 22.03 16.77 -0.30
N ALA A 195 21.41 16.00 -1.21
CA ALA A 195 20.29 15.13 -0.87
C ALA A 195 20.71 14.07 0.17
N GLU A 196 21.87 13.43 -0.02
CA GLU A 196 22.46 12.50 0.95
C GLU A 196 22.67 13.16 2.32
N TYR A 197 23.23 14.37 2.35
CA TYR A 197 23.40 15.13 3.59
C TYR A 197 22.07 15.43 4.27
N GLU A 198 21.04 15.88 3.55
CA GLU A 198 19.73 16.20 4.14
C GLU A 198 19.02 14.94 4.67
N ILE A 199 19.16 13.79 4.01
CA ILE A 199 18.64 12.50 4.53
C ILE A 199 19.36 12.15 5.83
N ASN A 200 20.67 12.20 5.87
CA ASN A 200 21.47 11.92 7.08
C ASN A 200 21.16 12.89 8.24
N LYS A 201 20.96 14.16 7.93
CA LYS A 201 20.54 15.15 8.91
C LYS A 201 19.16 14.82 9.49
N LYS A 202 18.22 14.34 8.66
CA LYS A 202 16.91 13.87 9.14
C LYS A 202 17.06 12.65 10.04
N LEU A 203 17.85 11.65 9.64
CA LEU A 203 18.18 10.50 10.46
C LEU A 203 18.69 10.90 11.83
N SER A 204 19.68 11.81 11.87
CA SER A 204 20.28 12.28 13.14
C SER A 204 19.34 13.13 13.98
N THR A 205 18.42 13.90 13.36
CA THR A 205 17.57 14.87 14.07
C THR A 205 16.22 14.27 14.47
N TRP A 206 15.63 13.44 13.60
CA TRP A 206 14.27 12.92 13.73
C TRP A 206 14.21 11.40 13.94
N GLY A 207 15.36 10.73 13.83
CA GLY A 207 15.48 9.29 14.01
C GLY A 207 15.10 8.46 12.79
N GLY A 208 14.54 9.05 11.75
CA GLY A 208 14.12 8.34 10.53
C GLY A 208 14.04 9.22 9.30
N ALA A 209 14.12 8.61 8.12
CA ALA A 209 13.93 9.25 6.83
C ALA A 209 13.26 8.29 5.84
N TYR A 210 12.34 8.83 5.02
CA TYR A 210 11.61 8.07 4.00
C TYR A 210 12.34 8.08 2.66
N LEU A 211 12.19 7.01 1.90
CA LEU A 211 12.77 6.90 0.56
C LEU A 211 12.26 7.98 -0.39
N ASN A 212 10.96 8.31 -0.34
CA ASN A 212 10.39 9.37 -1.17
C ASN A 212 10.98 10.74 -0.87
N GLU A 213 11.45 11.01 0.34
CA GLU A 213 12.14 12.26 0.66
C GLU A 213 13.47 12.40 -0.11
N PHE A 214 14.20 11.29 -0.27
CA PHE A 214 15.39 11.27 -1.14
C PHE A 214 14.99 11.53 -2.60
N TYR A 215 13.94 10.88 -3.09
CA TYR A 215 13.48 11.06 -4.46
C TYR A 215 13.05 12.50 -4.75
N GLU A 216 12.36 13.15 -3.84
CA GLU A 216 12.00 14.56 -3.97
C GLU A 216 13.24 15.47 -4.04
N LEU A 217 14.24 15.20 -3.20
CA LEU A 217 15.47 16.00 -3.16
C LEU A 217 16.29 15.89 -4.46
N VAL A 218 16.29 14.74 -5.11
CA VAL A 218 17.00 14.54 -6.39
C VAL A 218 16.14 14.77 -7.63
N GLY A 219 14.86 15.12 -7.45
CA GLY A 219 13.92 15.40 -8.54
C GLY A 219 13.35 14.16 -9.22
N LEU A 220 13.41 12.99 -8.57
CA LEU A 220 12.71 11.79 -9.03
C LEU A 220 11.24 11.85 -8.60
N PRO A 221 10.29 11.37 -9.44
CA PRO A 221 8.91 11.18 -9.01
C PRO A 221 8.83 10.23 -7.83
N VAL A 222 7.98 10.55 -6.85
CA VAL A 222 7.67 9.69 -5.72
C VAL A 222 7.08 8.34 -6.18
N THR A 223 7.24 7.31 -5.36
CA THR A 223 6.68 5.98 -5.61
C THR A 223 5.62 5.65 -4.57
N ASP A 224 4.64 4.80 -4.93
CA ASP A 224 3.54 4.41 -4.02
C ASP A 224 4.04 3.76 -2.72
N TYR A 225 5.23 3.14 -2.76
CA TYR A 225 5.83 2.46 -1.60
C TYR A 225 6.88 3.30 -0.88
N GLY A 226 7.36 4.37 -1.47
CA GLY A 226 8.44 5.18 -0.91
C GLY A 226 8.08 5.89 0.39
N ASP A 227 6.78 6.05 0.70
CA ASP A 227 6.28 6.55 1.98
C ASP A 227 6.18 5.47 3.07
N HIS A 228 6.46 4.21 2.71
CA HIS A 228 6.47 3.06 3.61
C HIS A 228 7.85 2.41 3.71
N LEU A 229 8.81 2.89 2.95
CA LEU A 229 10.19 2.45 2.92
C LEU A 229 11.10 3.57 3.42
N GLY A 230 12.10 3.22 4.20
CA GLY A 230 13.04 4.21 4.70
C GLY A 230 14.08 3.63 5.64
N TRP A 231 14.72 4.48 6.37
CA TRP A 231 15.81 4.18 7.27
C TRP A 231 15.50 4.70 8.67
N SER A 232 15.86 3.93 9.69
CA SER A 232 15.82 4.33 11.10
C SER A 232 17.25 4.41 11.66
N ALA A 233 17.57 5.51 12.30
CA ALA A 233 18.88 5.67 12.96
C ALA A 233 19.07 4.62 14.07
N ALA A 234 18.02 4.34 14.86
CA ALA A 234 18.06 3.32 15.89
C ALA A 234 18.22 1.91 15.30
N GLY A 235 17.47 1.57 14.25
CA GLY A 235 17.58 0.28 13.59
C GLY A 235 18.94 0.06 12.91
N MET A 236 19.52 1.10 12.29
CA MET A 236 20.85 1.03 11.71
C MET A 236 21.92 0.84 12.80
N TYR A 237 21.83 1.58 13.91
CA TYR A 237 22.74 1.44 15.03
C TYR A 237 22.65 0.06 15.69
N GLU A 238 21.45 -0.45 15.93
CA GLU A 238 21.24 -1.77 16.55
C GLU A 238 21.74 -2.92 15.66
N ALA A 239 21.48 -2.84 14.34
CA ALA A 239 21.83 -3.90 13.41
C ALA A 239 23.30 -3.85 12.95
N TYR A 240 23.89 -2.66 12.79
CA TYR A 240 25.17 -2.48 12.09
C TYR A 240 26.18 -1.61 12.83
N TRP A 241 25.82 -0.97 13.94
CA TRP A 241 26.63 0.02 14.66
C TRP A 241 26.98 1.25 13.80
N GLU A 242 26.10 1.58 12.86
CA GLU A 242 26.24 2.71 11.93
C GLU A 242 25.18 3.77 12.25
N GLU A 243 25.61 5.03 12.25
CA GLU A 243 24.77 6.21 12.49
C GLU A 243 24.60 7.06 11.22
N TRP A 244 25.27 6.67 10.13
CA TRP A 244 25.32 7.42 8.88
C TRP A 244 24.99 6.51 7.69
N LEU A 245 24.11 6.99 6.83
CA LEU A 245 23.77 6.34 5.58
C LEU A 245 24.73 6.82 4.49
N ASP A 246 25.46 5.93 3.88
CA ASP A 246 26.38 6.22 2.80
C ASP A 246 25.78 5.82 1.44
N PHE A 247 25.88 6.73 0.48
CA PHE A 247 25.40 6.53 -0.88
C PHE A 247 26.62 6.30 -1.77
N CYS A 248 26.76 5.09 -2.28
CA CYS A 248 27.81 4.79 -3.23
C CYS A 248 27.48 5.38 -4.60
N HIS A 249 28.47 5.99 -5.24
CA HIS A 249 28.36 6.61 -6.57
C HIS A 249 29.33 5.94 -7.51
N GLU A 250 28.89 4.87 -8.18
CA GLU A 250 29.73 4.10 -9.11
C GLU A 250 29.60 4.65 -10.53
N LYS A 251 30.73 5.04 -11.13
CA LYS A 251 30.75 5.57 -12.48
C LYS A 251 30.58 4.43 -13.50
N PHE A 252 29.71 4.60 -14.48
CA PHE A 252 29.55 3.69 -15.60
C PHE A 252 29.50 4.44 -16.92
N MET A 253 29.65 3.71 -18.04
CA MET A 253 29.60 4.26 -19.37
C MET A 253 28.56 3.52 -20.20
N LEU A 254 27.67 4.26 -20.82
CA LEU A 254 26.70 3.73 -21.78
C LEU A 254 27.33 3.46 -23.13
N ASP A 255 26.69 2.65 -23.96
CA ASP A 255 27.19 2.25 -25.31
C ASP A 255 27.32 3.44 -26.26
N ASP A 256 26.58 4.51 -26.06
CA ASP A 256 26.69 5.76 -26.84
C ASP A 256 27.81 6.71 -26.34
N GLY A 257 28.59 6.27 -25.34
CA GLY A 257 29.70 7.03 -24.75
C GLY A 257 29.27 8.05 -23.71
N LEU A 258 28.01 8.04 -23.28
CA LEU A 258 27.53 8.89 -22.20
C LEU A 258 27.97 8.32 -20.84
N GLU A 259 28.61 9.16 -20.03
CA GLU A 259 28.97 8.81 -18.65
C GLU A 259 27.78 9.00 -17.71
N GLY A 260 27.62 8.10 -16.77
CA GLY A 260 26.64 8.16 -15.71
C GLY A 260 27.16 7.65 -14.37
N TYR A 261 26.33 7.75 -13.35
CA TYR A 261 26.61 7.24 -12.01
C TYR A 261 25.47 6.34 -11.54
N ILE A 262 25.82 5.15 -11.04
CA ILE A 262 24.89 4.26 -10.34
C ILE A 262 24.87 4.69 -8.88
N ILE A 263 23.69 4.98 -8.35
CA ILE A 263 23.49 5.24 -6.92
C ILE A 263 23.02 3.96 -6.26
N THR A 264 23.77 3.53 -5.24
CA THR A 264 23.40 2.43 -4.36
C THR A 264 23.46 2.90 -2.92
N PHE A 265 22.58 2.36 -2.09
CA PHE A 265 22.58 2.64 -0.65
C PHE A 265 23.42 1.57 0.06
N ASN A 266 24.34 1.96 0.95
CA ASN A 266 25.05 0.99 1.79
C ASN A 266 24.08 0.20 2.68
N ARG A 267 22.92 0.80 2.99
CA ARG A 267 21.79 0.18 3.64
C ARG A 267 20.53 0.42 2.82
N GLU A 268 19.90 -0.65 2.36
CA GLU A 268 18.65 -0.54 1.62
C GLU A 268 17.52 -0.05 2.52
N PRO A 269 16.58 0.77 1.99
CA PRO A 269 15.44 1.22 2.76
C PRO A 269 14.52 0.03 3.08
N ILE A 270 14.08 -0.06 4.33
CA ILE A 270 13.26 -1.17 4.82
C ILE A 270 11.83 -0.73 5.14
N PRO A 271 10.84 -1.62 5.00
CA PRO A 271 9.47 -1.34 5.45
C PRO A 271 9.38 -1.37 6.98
N GLY A 272 8.51 -0.53 7.55
CA GLY A 272 8.26 -0.51 9.00
C GLY A 272 9.42 0.03 9.83
N PHE A 273 10.35 0.75 9.22
CA PHE A 273 11.51 1.35 9.91
C PHE A 273 11.12 2.32 11.05
N GLU A 274 9.88 2.79 11.06
CA GLU A 274 9.32 3.67 12.12
C GLU A 274 9.09 2.93 13.45
N GLU A 275 9.10 1.60 13.45
CA GLU A 275 8.86 0.78 14.65
C GLU A 275 10.14 0.59 15.49
N TYR A 276 11.29 1.10 15.03
CA TYR A 276 12.58 0.98 15.69
C TYR A 276 12.94 2.22 16.52
#